data_aa9d22cabd63ec72292dab70cfb6e753
#
_entry.id   aa9d22cabd63ec72292dab70cfb6e753
#
_cell.length_a   1.000
_cell.length_b   1.000
_cell.length_c   1.000
_cell.angle_alpha   90.00
_cell.angle_beta   90.00
_cell.angle_gamma   90.00
#
_symmetry.space_group_name_H-M   'P 1'
#
loop_
_entity.id
_entity.type
_entity.pdbx_description
1 polymer ?
#
loop_
_entity_poly.entity_id
_entity_poly.type
_entity_poly.pdbx_seq_one_letter_code
_entity_poly.pdbx_strand_id
1 'polypeptide(L)'
;NKGTLFNTPNIIIAGGVGSFEPRKFAPKECERFEEKLIFYSIKDKTIFKDKTVSIFGGGDSALDWAVELSKNSKVNLIHRRDEFRGAQSTVNKMNELKKAGKINLYTKYQLKNVKGSENIESIDIEHDNKEVTNLKTDFILGFFGLIMQLGPIANWGLNLDKKTINVDTEKFETNQKGIYAVGDICNYPGKLKLILSGFHEGALAARACFKLAKPNEKYRFEFTT
;
A
#
# COMPACT_ATOMS: atom_id res chain seq x y z
N ASN A 1 10.83 -12.78 19.47
CA ASN A 1 11.40 -11.56 20.05
C ASN A 1 12.48 -11.93 21.04
N LYS A 2 13.77 -11.73 20.68
CA LYS A 2 14.92 -12.17 21.52
C LYS A 2 15.30 -11.14 22.61
N GLY A 3 14.57 -10.02 22.73
CA GLY A 3 14.83 -9.00 23.75
C GLY A 3 16.23 -8.36 23.65
N THR A 4 16.76 -8.20 22.43
CA THR A 4 18.08 -7.54 22.26
C THR A 4 17.95 -6.06 22.59
N LEU A 5 18.81 -5.59 23.50
CA LEU A 5 18.90 -4.18 23.89
C LEU A 5 19.97 -3.47 23.04
N PHE A 6 19.62 -2.26 22.59
CA PHE A 6 20.52 -1.34 21.92
C PHE A 6 20.67 -0.08 22.78
N ASN A 7 21.90 0.31 23.07
CA ASN A 7 22.19 1.60 23.70
C ASN A 7 22.81 2.53 22.64
N THR A 8 22.10 3.60 22.30
CA THR A 8 22.51 4.51 21.24
C THR A 8 22.09 5.95 21.57
N PRO A 9 22.91 6.97 21.25
CA PRO A 9 22.52 8.37 21.45
C PRO A 9 21.45 8.84 20.46
N ASN A 10 21.27 8.16 19.32
CA ASN A 10 20.35 8.57 18.26
C ASN A 10 19.59 7.40 17.69
N ILE A 11 18.34 7.67 17.26
CA ILE A 11 17.50 6.75 16.50
C ILE A 11 16.96 7.50 15.28
N ILE A 12 17.14 6.97 14.08
CA ILE A 12 16.51 7.46 12.86
C ILE A 12 15.40 6.50 12.46
N ILE A 13 14.16 6.98 12.46
CA ILE A 13 12.98 6.24 12.04
C ILE A 13 12.80 6.46 10.54
N ALA A 14 13.12 5.46 9.72
CA ALA A 14 12.95 5.45 8.26
C ALA A 14 11.95 4.35 7.85
N GLY A 15 10.83 4.25 8.57
CA GLY A 15 9.86 3.16 8.47
C GLY A 15 8.88 3.27 7.28
N GLY A 16 9.05 4.24 6.38
CA GLY A 16 8.14 4.43 5.25
C GLY A 16 6.70 4.67 5.69
N VAL A 17 5.79 3.83 5.24
CA VAL A 17 4.38 3.87 5.68
C VAL A 17 4.09 2.92 6.86
N GLY A 18 5.12 2.46 7.57
CA GLY A 18 5.00 1.52 8.67
C GLY A 18 4.85 0.07 8.20
N SER A 19 4.25 -0.79 9.03
CA SER A 19 3.94 -2.14 8.60
C SER A 19 2.82 -2.13 7.57
N PHE A 20 3.00 -2.93 6.51
CA PHE A 20 2.04 -3.03 5.43
C PHE A 20 0.99 -4.08 5.78
N GLU A 21 -0.20 -3.63 6.13
CA GLU A 21 -1.36 -4.50 6.13
C GLU A 21 -2.25 -4.12 4.95
N PRO A 22 -2.54 -5.05 4.03
CA PRO A 22 -3.51 -4.80 2.99
C PRO A 22 -4.88 -4.55 3.62
N ARG A 23 -5.61 -3.60 3.07
CA ARG A 23 -7.00 -3.43 3.45
C ARG A 23 -7.78 -4.65 2.99
N LYS A 24 -8.39 -5.36 3.95
CA LYS A 24 -9.16 -6.58 3.69
C LYS A 24 -10.56 -6.28 3.15
N PHE A 25 -11.17 -7.30 2.56
CA PHE A 25 -12.58 -7.28 2.22
C PHE A 25 -13.47 -7.21 3.47
N ALA A 26 -14.61 -6.53 3.37
CA ALA A 26 -15.52 -6.37 4.48
C ALA A 26 -16.34 -7.62 4.84
N PRO A 27 -16.82 -8.47 3.89
CA PRO A 27 -17.56 -9.67 4.21
C PRO A 27 -16.70 -10.69 4.96
N LYS A 28 -17.19 -11.18 6.12
CA LYS A 28 -16.48 -12.16 6.95
C LYS A 28 -16.23 -13.50 6.23
N GLU A 29 -17.09 -13.86 5.30
CA GLU A 29 -16.96 -15.05 4.48
C GLU A 29 -15.65 -15.10 3.68
N CYS A 30 -15.03 -13.95 3.46
CA CYS A 30 -13.73 -13.86 2.80
C CYS A 30 -12.60 -14.50 3.61
N GLU A 31 -12.65 -14.44 4.95
CA GLU A 31 -11.56 -14.88 5.83
C GLU A 31 -11.15 -16.33 5.59
N ARG A 32 -12.09 -17.23 5.33
CA ARG A 32 -11.82 -18.67 5.09
C ARG A 32 -11.08 -18.93 3.79
N PHE A 33 -11.13 -18.00 2.83
CA PHE A 33 -10.48 -18.10 1.52
C PHE A 33 -9.19 -17.30 1.42
N GLU A 34 -8.84 -16.49 2.44
CA GLU A 34 -7.61 -15.69 2.43
C GLU A 34 -6.39 -16.59 2.29
N GLU A 35 -5.39 -16.08 1.57
CA GLU A 35 -4.12 -16.76 1.23
C GLU A 35 -4.24 -18.04 0.39
N LYS A 36 -5.48 -18.48 0.08
CA LYS A 36 -5.74 -19.65 -0.78
C LYS A 36 -6.37 -19.27 -2.10
N LEU A 37 -7.46 -18.50 -2.05
CA LEU A 37 -8.25 -18.09 -3.21
C LEU A 37 -8.52 -16.58 -3.23
N ILE A 38 -8.30 -15.89 -2.12
CA ILE A 38 -8.35 -14.44 -2.00
C ILE A 38 -6.96 -13.94 -1.68
N PHE A 39 -6.42 -13.05 -2.53
CA PHE A 39 -5.09 -12.50 -2.39
C PHE A 39 -5.10 -10.98 -2.42
N TYR A 40 -4.20 -10.37 -1.66
CA TYR A 40 -3.95 -8.93 -1.62
C TYR A 40 -2.60 -8.55 -2.24
N SER A 41 -1.83 -9.56 -2.62
CA SER A 41 -0.58 -9.46 -3.38
C SER A 41 -0.40 -10.73 -4.21
N ILE A 42 0.23 -10.60 -5.37
CA ILE A 42 0.47 -11.74 -6.26
C ILE A 42 1.97 -12.10 -6.18
N LYS A 43 2.24 -13.33 -5.79
CA LYS A 43 3.59 -13.92 -5.77
C LYS A 43 3.84 -14.76 -7.02
N ASP A 44 2.82 -15.50 -7.45
CA ASP A 44 2.88 -16.34 -8.65
C ASP A 44 1.60 -16.12 -9.47
N LYS A 45 1.76 -15.60 -10.69
CA LYS A 45 0.63 -15.36 -11.60
C LYS A 45 0.17 -16.60 -12.36
N THR A 46 0.95 -17.68 -12.36
CA THR A 46 0.65 -18.88 -13.13
C THR A 46 -0.57 -19.62 -12.63
N ILE A 47 -0.90 -19.49 -11.33
CA ILE A 47 -2.08 -20.09 -10.69
C ILE A 47 -3.40 -19.59 -11.27
N PHE A 48 -3.41 -18.42 -11.91
CA PHE A 48 -4.62 -17.81 -12.48
C PHE A 48 -4.86 -18.22 -13.93
N LYS A 49 -3.94 -18.95 -14.57
CA LYS A 49 -4.05 -19.35 -15.98
C LYS A 49 -5.34 -20.15 -16.21
N ASP A 50 -6.09 -19.77 -17.26
CA ASP A 50 -7.36 -20.37 -17.66
C ASP A 50 -8.49 -20.30 -16.59
N LYS A 51 -8.34 -19.38 -15.61
CA LYS A 51 -9.27 -19.13 -14.52
C LYS A 51 -10.07 -17.84 -14.72
N THR A 52 -11.14 -17.71 -13.98
CA THR A 52 -11.89 -16.45 -13.84
C THR A 52 -11.44 -15.73 -12.58
N VAL A 53 -10.93 -14.52 -12.73
CA VAL A 53 -10.35 -13.73 -11.64
C VAL A 53 -11.12 -12.43 -11.48
N SER A 54 -11.65 -12.20 -10.28
CA SER A 54 -12.33 -10.96 -9.92
C SER A 54 -11.36 -10.04 -9.16
N ILE A 55 -11.01 -8.90 -9.78
CA ILE A 55 -10.05 -7.92 -9.27
C ILE A 55 -10.78 -6.71 -8.74
N PHE A 56 -10.55 -6.36 -7.48
CA PHE A 56 -11.15 -5.21 -6.81
C PHE A 56 -10.13 -4.11 -6.58
N GLY A 57 -10.38 -2.93 -7.15
CA GLY A 57 -9.51 -1.76 -7.01
C GLY A 57 -9.65 -0.79 -8.18
N GLY A 58 -8.93 0.32 -8.13
CA GLY A 58 -8.97 1.34 -9.18
C GLY A 58 -7.71 2.20 -9.23
N GLY A 59 -6.64 1.76 -8.55
CA GLY A 59 -5.29 2.33 -8.66
C GLY A 59 -4.41 1.50 -9.59
N ASP A 60 -3.15 1.90 -9.73
CA ASP A 60 -2.17 1.27 -10.64
C ASP A 60 -2.10 -0.25 -10.47
N SER A 61 -1.94 -0.76 -9.24
CA SER A 61 -1.85 -2.21 -9.01
C SER A 61 -3.06 -2.99 -9.55
N ALA A 62 -4.29 -2.49 -9.36
CA ALA A 62 -5.48 -3.17 -9.85
C ALA A 62 -5.54 -3.18 -11.38
N LEU A 63 -5.20 -2.06 -12.00
CA LEU A 63 -5.22 -1.90 -13.45
C LEU A 63 -4.11 -2.71 -14.13
N ASP A 64 -2.90 -2.66 -13.61
CA ASP A 64 -1.76 -3.40 -14.15
C ASP A 64 -2.00 -4.91 -14.10
N TRP A 65 -2.51 -5.40 -12.98
CA TRP A 65 -2.85 -6.82 -12.85
C TRP A 65 -4.07 -7.21 -13.70
N ALA A 66 -5.06 -6.34 -13.87
CA ALA A 66 -6.18 -6.61 -14.78
C ALA A 66 -5.70 -6.76 -16.23
N VAL A 67 -4.82 -5.85 -16.67
CA VAL A 67 -4.22 -5.90 -18.01
C VAL A 67 -3.34 -7.14 -18.16
N GLU A 68 -2.49 -7.45 -17.17
CA GLU A 68 -1.57 -8.59 -17.25
C GLU A 68 -2.31 -9.93 -17.27
N LEU A 69 -3.25 -10.13 -16.35
CA LEU A 69 -3.98 -11.39 -16.24
C LEU A 69 -4.97 -11.62 -17.39
N SER A 70 -5.48 -10.56 -18.03
CA SER A 70 -6.38 -10.69 -19.19
C SER A 70 -5.76 -11.39 -20.41
N LYS A 71 -4.44 -11.59 -20.40
CA LYS A 71 -3.73 -12.35 -21.46
C LYS A 71 -4.07 -13.83 -21.42
N ASN A 72 -4.26 -14.40 -20.23
CA ASN A 72 -4.40 -15.84 -20.02
C ASN A 72 -5.55 -16.22 -19.07
N SER A 73 -6.40 -15.29 -18.69
CA SER A 73 -7.48 -15.48 -17.72
C SER A 73 -8.71 -14.66 -18.13
N LYS A 74 -9.88 -15.04 -17.65
CA LYS A 74 -11.08 -14.18 -17.70
C LYS A 74 -11.02 -13.20 -16.54
N VAL A 75 -11.09 -11.90 -16.80
CA VAL A 75 -10.95 -10.88 -15.78
C VAL A 75 -12.24 -10.10 -15.59
N ASN A 76 -12.74 -10.05 -14.37
CA ASN A 76 -13.73 -9.09 -13.91
C ASN A 76 -13.01 -8.02 -13.11
N LEU A 77 -13.00 -6.78 -13.58
CA LEU A 77 -12.46 -5.63 -12.85
C LEU A 77 -13.60 -4.88 -12.18
N ILE A 78 -13.58 -4.84 -10.85
CA ILE A 78 -14.62 -4.23 -10.03
C ILE A 78 -14.05 -3.01 -9.31
N HIS A 79 -14.68 -1.86 -9.52
CA HIS A 79 -14.28 -0.61 -8.88
C HIS A 79 -15.48 0.10 -8.27
N ARG A 80 -15.29 0.65 -7.04
CA ARG A 80 -16.34 1.34 -6.29
C ARG A 80 -16.66 2.75 -6.78
N ARG A 81 -15.95 3.27 -7.78
CA ARG A 81 -16.12 4.62 -8.36
C ARG A 81 -16.17 4.51 -9.87
N ASP A 82 -16.54 5.61 -10.54
CA ASP A 82 -16.45 5.71 -12.01
C ASP A 82 -15.03 6.01 -12.46
N GLU A 83 -14.26 6.76 -11.67
CA GLU A 83 -12.95 7.25 -12.03
C GLU A 83 -11.84 6.39 -11.46
N PHE A 84 -10.88 6.06 -12.30
CA PHE A 84 -9.65 5.36 -11.92
C PHE A 84 -8.56 6.34 -11.49
N ARG A 85 -7.71 5.91 -10.56
CA ARG A 85 -6.56 6.70 -10.05
C ARG A 85 -5.22 6.24 -10.59
N GLY A 86 -5.20 5.25 -11.46
CA GLY A 86 -3.99 4.74 -12.07
C GLY A 86 -3.51 5.61 -13.24
N ALA A 87 -2.32 5.31 -13.74
CA ALA A 87 -1.72 6.00 -14.87
C ALA A 87 -2.66 5.96 -16.10
N GLN A 88 -2.80 7.10 -16.78
CA GLN A 88 -3.73 7.25 -17.91
C GLN A 88 -3.44 6.24 -19.03
N SER A 89 -2.17 5.90 -19.26
CA SER A 89 -1.77 4.88 -20.25
C SER A 89 -2.34 3.49 -19.91
N THR A 90 -2.31 3.08 -18.62
CA THR A 90 -2.87 1.81 -18.17
C THR A 90 -4.40 1.81 -18.23
N VAL A 91 -5.03 2.94 -17.88
CA VAL A 91 -6.49 3.12 -18.02
C VAL A 91 -6.91 2.96 -19.48
N ASN A 92 -6.18 3.58 -20.42
CA ASN A 92 -6.46 3.46 -21.85
C ASN A 92 -6.35 2.00 -22.32
N LYS A 93 -5.28 1.30 -21.90
CA LYS A 93 -5.06 -0.09 -22.25
C LYS A 93 -6.16 -1.02 -21.70
N MET A 94 -6.58 -0.80 -20.45
CA MET A 94 -7.70 -1.51 -19.83
C MET A 94 -9.00 -1.29 -20.65
N ASN A 95 -9.27 -0.06 -21.09
CA ASN A 95 -10.45 0.26 -21.90
C ASN A 95 -10.41 -0.41 -23.30
N GLU A 96 -9.24 -0.53 -23.93
CA GLU A 96 -9.09 -1.31 -25.16
C GLU A 96 -9.43 -2.80 -24.93
N LEU A 97 -8.92 -3.38 -23.84
CA LEU A 97 -9.18 -4.78 -23.48
C LEU A 97 -10.65 -5.00 -23.10
N LYS A 98 -11.31 -4.03 -22.45
CA LYS A 98 -12.75 -4.04 -22.22
C LYS A 98 -13.53 -4.08 -23.56
N LYS A 99 -13.20 -3.21 -24.52
CA LYS A 99 -13.82 -3.18 -25.85
C LYS A 99 -13.60 -4.49 -26.62
N ALA A 100 -12.44 -5.13 -26.42
CA ALA A 100 -12.11 -6.43 -27.02
C ALA A 100 -12.74 -7.63 -26.28
N GLY A 101 -13.54 -7.41 -25.23
CA GLY A 101 -14.18 -8.48 -24.45
C GLY A 101 -13.23 -9.31 -23.60
N LYS A 102 -12.00 -8.81 -23.35
CA LYS A 102 -11.00 -9.49 -22.51
C LYS A 102 -11.12 -9.16 -21.01
N ILE A 103 -11.73 -8.01 -20.71
CA ILE A 103 -11.99 -7.56 -19.34
C ILE A 103 -13.45 -7.15 -19.24
N ASN A 104 -14.16 -7.70 -18.26
CA ASN A 104 -15.48 -7.22 -17.86
C ASN A 104 -15.28 -6.13 -16.79
N LEU A 105 -15.84 -4.95 -17.01
CA LEU A 105 -15.69 -3.83 -16.11
C LEU A 105 -17.01 -3.52 -15.39
N TYR A 106 -16.93 -3.43 -14.06
CA TYR A 106 -18.01 -3.08 -13.16
C TYR A 106 -17.61 -1.87 -12.31
N THR A 107 -18.13 -0.68 -12.64
CA THR A 107 -17.93 0.55 -11.85
C THR A 107 -19.10 0.79 -10.90
N LYS A 108 -18.84 1.47 -9.78
CA LYS A 108 -19.80 1.69 -8.66
C LYS A 108 -20.25 0.40 -7.96
N TYR A 109 -19.46 -0.67 -8.06
CA TYR A 109 -19.73 -1.93 -7.40
C TYR A 109 -18.75 -2.21 -6.28
N GLN A 110 -19.23 -2.91 -5.25
CA GLN A 110 -18.45 -3.43 -4.14
C GLN A 110 -18.80 -4.90 -3.90
N LEU A 111 -17.88 -5.65 -3.29
CA LEU A 111 -18.14 -7.03 -2.90
C LEU A 111 -19.18 -7.04 -1.78
N LYS A 112 -20.24 -7.80 -1.99
CA LYS A 112 -21.31 -8.00 -1.00
C LYS A 112 -21.20 -9.36 -0.31
N ASN A 113 -20.90 -10.42 -1.06
CA ASN A 113 -20.84 -11.79 -0.54
C ASN A 113 -19.95 -12.68 -1.41
N VAL A 114 -19.45 -13.77 -0.81
CA VAL A 114 -18.67 -14.83 -1.49
C VAL A 114 -19.37 -16.15 -1.26
N LYS A 115 -19.67 -16.89 -2.34
CA LYS A 115 -20.33 -18.19 -2.33
C LYS A 115 -19.37 -19.30 -2.68
N GLY A 116 -19.55 -20.43 -2.04
CA GLY A 116 -18.78 -21.66 -2.18
C GLY A 116 -18.42 -22.24 -0.82
N SER A 117 -17.91 -23.45 -0.79
CA SER A 117 -17.50 -24.15 0.44
C SER A 117 -15.98 -24.24 0.56
N GLU A 118 -15.36 -25.18 -0.14
CA GLU A 118 -13.90 -25.32 -0.22
C GLU A 118 -13.29 -24.41 -1.31
N ASN A 119 -14.03 -24.21 -2.39
CA ASN A 119 -13.67 -23.34 -3.49
C ASN A 119 -14.65 -22.17 -3.59
N ILE A 120 -14.20 -21.06 -4.16
CA ILE A 120 -15.09 -19.98 -4.54
C ILE A 120 -15.81 -20.41 -5.84
N GLU A 121 -17.13 -20.32 -5.83
CA GLU A 121 -17.98 -20.61 -6.99
C GLU A 121 -18.44 -19.33 -7.67
N SER A 122 -18.84 -18.34 -6.86
CA SER A 122 -19.29 -17.05 -7.33
C SER A 122 -19.20 -15.98 -6.24
N ILE A 123 -19.35 -14.73 -6.68
CA ILE A 123 -19.47 -13.57 -5.80
C ILE A 123 -20.74 -12.78 -6.14
N ASP A 124 -21.31 -12.16 -5.13
CA ASP A 124 -22.33 -11.15 -5.32
C ASP A 124 -21.63 -9.78 -5.17
N ILE A 125 -21.77 -8.95 -6.19
CA ILE A 125 -21.35 -7.54 -6.16
C ILE A 125 -22.58 -6.66 -6.10
N GLU A 126 -22.53 -5.58 -5.30
CA GLU A 126 -23.62 -4.64 -5.12
C GLU A 126 -23.23 -3.29 -5.71
N HIS A 127 -24.09 -2.77 -6.59
CA HIS A 127 -23.98 -1.42 -7.12
C HIS A 127 -24.47 -0.38 -6.11
N ASP A 128 -24.05 0.88 -6.26
CA ASP A 128 -24.47 1.99 -5.38
C ASP A 128 -26.00 2.15 -5.32
N ASN A 129 -26.72 1.80 -6.39
CA ASN A 129 -28.21 1.79 -6.45
C ASN A 129 -28.85 0.56 -5.80
N LYS A 130 -28.07 -0.30 -5.11
CA LYS A 130 -28.50 -1.54 -4.44
C LYS A 130 -28.82 -2.72 -5.36
N GLU A 131 -28.60 -2.60 -6.66
CA GLU A 131 -28.67 -3.75 -7.57
C GLU A 131 -27.54 -4.75 -7.27
N VAL A 132 -27.89 -6.04 -7.24
CA VAL A 132 -26.94 -7.12 -6.98
C VAL A 132 -26.72 -7.94 -8.22
N THR A 133 -25.45 -8.10 -8.59
CA THR A 133 -25.03 -8.92 -9.73
C THR A 133 -24.21 -10.10 -9.23
N ASN A 134 -24.55 -11.32 -9.68
CA ASN A 134 -23.77 -12.51 -9.38
C ASN A 134 -22.75 -12.78 -10.50
N LEU A 135 -21.50 -12.99 -10.10
CA LEU A 135 -20.39 -13.28 -11.01
C LEU A 135 -19.73 -14.61 -10.63
N LYS A 136 -19.57 -15.51 -11.60
CA LYS A 136 -18.70 -16.68 -11.43
C LYS A 136 -17.26 -16.23 -11.31
N THR A 137 -16.51 -16.78 -10.36
CA THR A 137 -15.10 -16.50 -10.16
C THR A 137 -14.40 -17.64 -9.44
N ASP A 138 -13.14 -17.88 -9.79
CA ASP A 138 -12.29 -18.87 -9.13
C ASP A 138 -11.41 -18.19 -8.07
N PHE A 139 -10.98 -16.95 -8.34
CA PHE A 139 -10.07 -16.18 -7.48
C PHE A 139 -10.53 -14.74 -7.30
N ILE A 140 -10.21 -14.17 -6.16
CA ILE A 140 -10.47 -12.78 -5.84
C ILE A 140 -9.15 -12.07 -5.50
N LEU A 141 -8.92 -10.90 -6.07
CA LEU A 141 -7.77 -10.06 -5.81
C LEU A 141 -8.22 -8.71 -5.27
N GLY A 142 -7.69 -8.28 -4.11
CA GLY A 142 -8.03 -7.02 -3.47
C GLY A 142 -6.87 -6.03 -3.50
N PHE A 143 -6.97 -4.98 -4.32
CA PHE A 143 -5.97 -3.90 -4.40
C PHE A 143 -6.55 -2.58 -3.91
N PHE A 144 -6.83 -2.50 -2.61
CA PHE A 144 -7.44 -1.32 -1.96
C PHE A 144 -6.43 -0.33 -1.40
N GLY A 145 -5.14 -0.57 -1.63
CA GLY A 145 -4.03 0.11 -0.98
C GLY A 145 -3.71 -0.46 0.40
N LEU A 146 -2.70 0.11 1.03
CA LEU A 146 -2.15 -0.35 2.29
C LEU A 146 -2.66 0.51 3.45
N ILE A 147 -2.85 -0.11 4.60
CA ILE A 147 -3.11 0.60 5.84
C ILE A 147 -1.77 0.83 6.51
N MET A 148 -1.41 2.10 6.70
CA MET A 148 -0.24 2.49 7.48
C MET A 148 -0.43 2.09 8.95
N GLN A 149 0.54 1.40 9.52
CA GLN A 149 0.58 1.03 10.94
C GLN A 149 1.95 1.40 11.51
N LEU A 150 1.96 2.31 12.49
CA LEU A 150 3.22 2.69 13.17
C LEU A 150 3.74 1.59 14.10
N GLY A 151 2.87 0.63 14.47
CA GLY A 151 3.23 -0.40 15.43
C GLY A 151 3.66 0.18 16.79
N PRO A 152 4.66 -0.41 17.46
CA PRO A 152 5.14 0.05 18.78
C PRO A 152 5.62 1.50 18.81
N ILE A 153 6.06 2.06 17.67
CA ILE A 153 6.53 3.45 17.55
C ILE A 153 5.43 4.45 17.98
N ALA A 154 4.17 4.10 17.76
CA ALA A 154 3.04 4.94 18.17
C ALA A 154 3.01 5.24 19.69
N ASN A 155 3.65 4.39 20.50
CA ASN A 155 3.69 4.48 21.96
C ASN A 155 4.99 5.12 22.51
N TRP A 156 5.84 5.68 21.64
CA TRP A 156 7.13 6.28 22.06
C TRP A 156 6.99 7.74 22.54
N GLY A 157 5.77 8.26 22.67
CA GLY A 157 5.52 9.63 23.09
C GLY A 157 5.89 10.67 22.03
N LEU A 158 5.89 10.28 20.76
CA LEU A 158 6.15 11.15 19.62
C LEU A 158 4.91 11.96 19.27
N ASN A 159 5.08 13.20 18.82
CA ASN A 159 4.01 14.00 18.27
C ASN A 159 3.57 13.46 16.91
N LEU A 160 2.37 12.93 16.84
CA LEU A 160 1.82 12.32 15.63
C LEU A 160 0.78 13.24 14.99
N ASP A 161 0.80 13.32 13.66
CA ASP A 161 -0.33 13.76 12.85
C ASP A 161 -0.91 12.53 12.12
N LYS A 162 -2.10 12.07 12.56
CA LYS A 162 -2.73 10.83 12.12
C LYS A 162 -1.81 9.62 12.33
N LYS A 163 -1.08 9.22 11.29
CA LYS A 163 -0.15 8.06 11.28
C LYS A 163 1.26 8.44 10.82
N THR A 164 1.60 9.72 10.91
CA THR A 164 2.92 10.24 10.58
C THR A 164 3.52 10.96 11.78
N ILE A 165 4.84 11.02 11.84
CA ILE A 165 5.60 11.60 12.95
C ILE A 165 5.95 13.04 12.59
N ASN A 166 5.52 13.99 13.41
CA ASN A 166 5.89 15.40 13.22
C ASN A 166 7.37 15.62 13.55
N VAL A 167 8.05 16.33 12.66
CA VAL A 167 9.47 16.66 12.80
C VAL A 167 9.71 18.14 12.47
N ASP A 168 10.82 18.70 12.96
CA ASP A 168 11.30 19.98 12.47
C ASP A 168 11.92 19.84 11.07
N THR A 169 11.95 20.93 10.31
CA THR A 169 12.48 20.91 8.93
C THR A 169 13.97 21.18 8.82
N GLU A 170 14.66 21.52 9.93
CA GLU A 170 16.10 21.78 9.94
C GLU A 170 16.92 20.51 10.12
N LYS A 171 16.46 19.61 11.02
CA LYS A 171 17.20 18.42 11.46
C LYS A 171 16.42 17.14 11.29
N PHE A 172 15.11 17.24 11.05
CA PHE A 172 14.16 16.13 11.07
C PHE A 172 14.09 15.42 12.43
N GLU A 173 14.35 16.18 13.50
CA GLU A 173 14.23 15.73 14.88
C GLU A 173 12.75 15.77 15.30
N THR A 174 12.34 14.79 16.08
CA THR A 174 11.00 14.72 16.68
C THR A 174 10.93 15.59 17.95
N ASN A 175 9.79 15.59 18.64
CA ASN A 175 9.69 16.20 19.97
C ASN A 175 10.55 15.47 21.04
N GLN A 176 11.08 14.30 20.74
CA GLN A 176 11.99 13.54 21.62
C GLN A 176 13.43 13.72 21.11
N LYS A 177 14.28 14.33 21.96
CA LYS A 177 15.68 14.60 21.62
C LYS A 177 16.43 13.32 21.24
N GLY A 178 17.16 13.36 20.13
CA GLY A 178 17.91 12.23 19.61
C GLY A 178 17.06 11.22 18.81
N ILE A 179 15.76 11.47 18.65
CA ILE A 179 14.89 10.66 17.78
C ILE A 179 14.51 11.49 16.56
N TYR A 180 14.83 10.97 15.39
CA TYR A 180 14.61 11.59 14.09
C TYR A 180 13.66 10.73 13.25
N ALA A 181 12.90 11.35 12.34
CA ALA A 181 12.07 10.58 11.40
C ALA A 181 12.21 11.16 10.00
N VAL A 182 12.36 10.26 9.00
CA VAL A 182 12.63 10.62 7.60
C VAL A 182 11.83 9.73 6.64
N GLY A 183 11.62 10.20 5.41
CA GLY A 183 10.84 9.49 4.40
C GLY A 183 9.32 9.62 4.64
N ASP A 184 8.54 8.67 4.13
CA ASP A 184 7.08 8.77 4.12
C ASP A 184 6.44 8.73 5.51
N ILE A 185 7.20 8.29 6.53
CA ILE A 185 6.72 8.22 7.91
C ILE A 185 6.72 9.58 8.61
N CYS A 186 7.56 10.54 8.17
CA CYS A 186 7.59 11.87 8.77
C CYS A 186 6.61 12.85 8.13
N ASN A 187 6.23 13.87 8.89
CA ASN A 187 5.34 14.95 8.49
C ASN A 187 5.90 16.31 8.90
N TYR A 188 5.80 17.27 7.98
CA TYR A 188 6.14 18.69 8.17
C TYR A 188 5.45 19.54 7.08
N PRO A 189 5.32 20.88 7.25
CA PRO A 189 4.72 21.74 6.23
C PRO A 189 5.44 21.64 4.89
N GLY A 190 4.69 21.36 3.82
CA GLY A 190 5.23 21.20 2.47
C GLY A 190 5.81 19.81 2.17
N LYS A 191 5.57 18.80 3.02
CA LYS A 191 6.04 17.43 2.81
C LYS A 191 5.57 16.84 1.48
N LEU A 192 6.52 16.39 0.67
CA LEU A 192 6.29 15.56 -0.51
C LEU A 192 6.77 14.13 -0.25
N LYS A 193 5.90 13.15 -0.51
CA LYS A 193 6.23 11.72 -0.37
C LYS A 193 6.95 11.21 -1.62
N LEU A 194 8.22 11.59 -1.75
CA LEU A 194 9.11 11.20 -2.85
C LEU A 194 10.38 10.56 -2.29
N ILE A 195 10.95 9.63 -3.04
CA ILE A 195 12.25 9.01 -2.70
C ILE A 195 13.33 10.10 -2.52
N LEU A 196 13.36 11.09 -3.43
CA LEU A 196 14.29 12.21 -3.36
C LEU A 196 14.18 13.00 -2.05
N SER A 197 12.95 13.30 -1.60
CA SER A 197 12.72 13.98 -0.33
C SER A 197 13.26 13.17 0.84
N GLY A 198 12.99 11.86 0.88
CA GLY A 198 13.48 10.98 1.92
C GLY A 198 15.01 10.91 2.01
N PHE A 199 15.72 10.92 0.89
CA PHE A 199 17.18 10.98 0.88
C PHE A 199 17.72 12.31 1.40
N HIS A 200 17.12 13.43 1.01
CA HIS A 200 17.50 14.76 1.51
C HIS A 200 17.28 14.86 3.03
N GLU A 201 16.12 14.43 3.50
CA GLU A 201 15.77 14.38 4.92
C GLU A 201 16.76 13.52 5.70
N GLY A 202 17.12 12.34 5.16
CA GLY A 202 18.12 11.44 5.74
C GLY A 202 19.51 12.06 5.87
N ALA A 203 19.93 12.86 4.88
CA ALA A 203 21.22 13.54 4.92
C ALA A 203 21.25 14.60 6.04
N LEU A 204 20.17 15.39 6.22
CA LEU A 204 20.08 16.39 7.28
C LEU A 204 19.99 15.76 8.67
N ALA A 205 19.18 14.70 8.82
CA ALA A 205 19.08 13.92 10.06
C ALA A 205 20.45 13.30 10.44
N ALA A 206 21.16 12.69 9.50
CA ALA A 206 22.48 12.10 9.74
C ALA A 206 23.49 13.15 10.23
N ARG A 207 23.47 14.35 9.64
CA ARG A 207 24.31 15.49 10.10
C ARG A 207 23.97 15.91 11.54
N ALA A 208 22.69 15.95 11.90
CA ALA A 208 22.24 16.25 13.24
C ALA A 208 22.66 15.17 14.24
N CYS A 209 22.50 13.89 13.87
CA CYS A 209 22.96 12.75 14.66
C CYS A 209 24.47 12.80 14.94
N PHE A 210 25.28 13.15 13.94
CA PHE A 210 26.73 13.30 14.14
C PHE A 210 27.06 14.32 15.22
N LYS A 211 26.43 15.49 15.18
CA LYS A 211 26.67 16.56 16.18
C LYS A 211 26.29 16.09 17.60
N LEU A 212 25.24 15.29 17.75
CA LEU A 212 24.81 14.79 19.05
C LEU A 212 25.70 13.63 19.54
N ALA A 213 26.11 12.73 18.66
CA ALA A 213 26.95 11.58 19.00
C ALA A 213 28.42 11.98 19.24
N LYS A 214 28.90 13.03 18.55
CA LYS A 214 30.31 13.47 18.58
C LYS A 214 30.41 14.99 18.78
N PRO A 215 29.99 15.52 19.93
CA PRO A 215 29.87 16.98 20.16
C PRO A 215 31.20 17.73 20.06
N ASN A 216 32.32 17.05 20.30
CA ASN A 216 33.67 17.65 20.29
C ASN A 216 34.40 17.47 18.94
N GLU A 217 33.79 16.74 17.99
CA GLU A 217 34.38 16.57 16.67
C GLU A 217 33.83 17.60 15.68
N LYS A 218 34.72 18.18 14.84
CA LYS A 218 34.30 19.05 13.74
C LYS A 218 33.74 18.20 12.61
N TYR A 219 32.51 18.44 12.20
CA TYR A 219 31.96 17.87 10.98
C TYR A 219 32.69 18.42 9.76
N ARG A 220 33.38 17.57 9.00
CA ARG A 220 33.98 17.93 7.74
C ARG A 220 33.05 17.51 6.61
N PHE A 221 32.65 18.47 5.81
CA PHE A 221 31.86 18.20 4.61
C PHE A 221 32.86 17.89 3.47
N GLU A 222 32.80 16.69 2.95
CA GLU A 222 33.61 16.27 1.80
C GLU A 222 32.70 16.20 0.57
N PHE A 223 33.12 16.88 -0.49
CA PHE A 223 32.44 16.78 -1.78
C PHE A 223 33.00 15.53 -2.50
N THR A 224 32.12 14.71 -3.03
CA THR A 224 32.49 13.67 -4.00
C THR A 224 32.72 14.36 -5.34
N THR A 225 33.96 14.71 -5.63
CA THR A 225 34.41 15.16 -6.96
C THR A 225 34.97 13.99 -7.73
#